data_c6b8d2123b18745126f02dc4ae02e5a5
#
_entry.id   c6b8d2123b18745126f02dc4ae02e5a5
#
_cell.length_a   1.000
_cell.length_b   1.000
_cell.length_c   1.000
_cell.angle_alpha   90.00
_cell.angle_beta   90.00
_cell.angle_gamma   90.00
#
_symmetry.space_group_name_H-M   'P 1'
#
loop_
_entity.id
_entity.type
_entity.pdbx_description
1 polymer ?
#
loop_
_entity_poly.entity_id
_entity_poly.type
_entity_poly.pdbx_seq_one_letter_code
_entity_poly.pdbx_strand_id
1 'polypeptide(L)'
;MTDNLDPERFATHRATLSTGATLAYLREGIGGVPLLLVHGWPETRRIWWRNVESLVAAGFEVIAPDLRGFGDSDIAADGFYDVAAFSIDMYALVHEELGHDQCFAAAGDAGGPIVYDLSLRYPGFVPKLCYLH
;
A
#
# COMPACT_ATOMS: atom_id res chain seq x y z
N MET A 1 20.18 16.01 7.65
CA MET A 1 19.89 15.19 8.86
C MET A 1 18.45 15.30 9.29
N THR A 2 17.92 16.53 9.42
CA THR A 2 16.50 16.73 9.77
C THR A 2 15.56 16.19 8.71
N ASP A 3 15.96 16.20 7.44
CA ASP A 3 15.13 15.72 6.33
C ASP A 3 14.75 14.24 6.47
N ASN A 4 15.63 13.43 7.08
CA ASN A 4 15.37 12.02 7.30
C ASN A 4 14.34 11.77 8.42
N LEU A 5 13.94 12.80 9.11
CA LEU A 5 12.96 12.72 10.18
C LEU A 5 11.59 13.29 9.76
N ASP A 6 11.46 13.72 8.50
CA ASP A 6 10.22 14.31 7.99
C ASP A 6 9.44 13.25 7.19
N PRO A 7 8.29 12.77 7.70
CA PRO A 7 7.48 11.81 6.97
C PRO A 7 6.87 12.38 5.69
N GLU A 8 6.85 13.71 5.54
CA GLU A 8 6.29 14.37 4.36
C GLU A 8 7.32 14.59 3.24
N ARG A 9 8.56 14.14 3.41
CA ARG A 9 9.60 14.35 2.40
C ARG A 9 9.39 13.53 1.13
N PHE A 10 8.54 12.51 1.17
CA PHE A 10 8.20 11.71 -0.01
C PHE A 10 7.00 12.29 -0.72
N ALA A 11 7.03 12.27 -2.05
CA ALA A 11 5.93 12.77 -2.85
C ALA A 11 4.66 11.94 -2.62
N THR A 12 3.52 12.61 -2.59
CA THR A 12 2.22 11.95 -2.54
C THR A 12 1.66 11.84 -3.95
N HIS A 13 1.33 10.64 -4.37
CA HIS A 13 0.64 10.37 -5.62
C HIS A 13 -0.83 10.09 -5.34
N ARG A 14 -1.69 10.29 -6.33
CA ARG A 14 -3.12 9.97 -6.21
C ARG A 14 -3.58 9.25 -7.47
N ALA A 15 -4.44 8.27 -7.29
CA ALA A 15 -5.02 7.54 -8.41
C ALA A 15 -6.48 7.20 -8.11
N THR A 16 -7.34 7.39 -9.11
CA THR A 16 -8.73 6.91 -9.06
C THR A 16 -8.76 5.52 -9.68
N LEU A 17 -9.09 4.54 -8.88
CA LEU A 17 -9.03 3.13 -9.25
C LEU A 17 -10.31 2.70 -9.97
N SER A 18 -10.24 1.52 -10.61
CA SER A 18 -11.41 0.91 -11.25
C SER A 18 -12.55 0.62 -10.27
N THR A 19 -12.22 0.50 -8.98
CA THR A 19 -13.20 0.32 -7.92
C THR A 19 -14.02 1.58 -7.63
N GLY A 20 -13.59 2.73 -8.16
CA GLY A 20 -14.15 4.05 -7.86
C GLY A 20 -13.48 4.75 -6.68
N ALA A 21 -12.60 4.06 -5.95
CA ALA A 21 -11.86 4.68 -4.85
C ALA A 21 -10.73 5.54 -5.39
N THR A 22 -10.48 6.68 -4.75
CA THR A 22 -9.31 7.51 -5.03
C THR A 22 -8.36 7.38 -3.84
N LEU A 23 -7.18 6.82 -4.08
CA LEU A 23 -6.19 6.59 -3.05
C LEU A 23 -4.99 7.54 -3.21
N ALA A 24 -4.50 8.03 -2.09
CA ALA A 24 -3.20 8.68 -2.01
C ALA A 24 -2.17 7.61 -1.66
N TYR A 25 -1.00 7.67 -2.26
CA TYR A 25 0.04 6.68 -2.01
C TYR A 25 1.43 7.24 -2.18
N LEU A 26 2.38 6.60 -1.52
CA LEU A 26 3.81 6.80 -1.68
C LEU A 26 4.31 5.76 -2.68
N ARG A 27 5.22 6.16 -3.57
CA ARG A 27 5.88 5.25 -4.50
C ARG A 27 7.32 5.69 -4.67
N GLU A 28 8.27 4.85 -4.22
CA GLU A 28 9.70 5.13 -4.28
C GLU A 28 10.45 3.90 -4.79
N GLY A 29 11.54 4.12 -5.51
CA GLY A 29 12.36 3.02 -6.01
C GLY A 29 11.78 2.33 -7.24
N ILE A 30 11.14 3.08 -8.12
CA ILE A 30 10.55 2.54 -9.36
C ILE A 30 11.60 1.74 -10.13
N GLY A 31 11.22 0.52 -10.53
CA GLY A 31 12.12 -0.42 -11.21
C GLY A 31 12.63 -1.52 -10.31
N GLY A 32 12.50 -1.37 -9.00
CA GLY A 32 12.83 -2.44 -8.03
C GLY A 32 11.74 -3.48 -7.95
N VAL A 33 11.91 -4.44 -7.05
CA VAL A 33 10.90 -5.46 -6.79
C VAL A 33 9.72 -4.82 -6.07
N PRO A 34 8.49 -4.91 -6.62
CA PRO A 34 7.32 -4.27 -5.99
C PRO A 34 7.06 -4.82 -4.60
N LEU A 35 6.96 -3.91 -3.64
CA LEU A 35 6.65 -4.23 -2.24
C LEU A 35 5.51 -3.33 -1.78
N LEU A 36 4.36 -3.94 -1.53
CA LEU A 36 3.19 -3.25 -1.02
C LEU A 36 3.25 -3.21 0.51
N LEU A 37 3.16 -2.02 1.08
CA LEU A 37 3.12 -1.82 2.53
C LEU A 37 1.72 -1.33 2.93
N VAL A 38 1.02 -2.11 3.74
CA VAL A 38 -0.37 -1.82 4.14
C VAL A 38 -0.42 -1.49 5.62
N HIS A 39 -0.86 -0.27 5.92
CA HIS A 39 -1.00 0.19 7.30
C HIS A 39 -2.23 -0.43 7.98
N GLY A 40 -2.33 -0.26 9.29
CA GLY A 40 -3.42 -0.74 10.11
C GLY A 40 -4.29 0.38 10.66
N TRP A 41 -4.95 0.10 11.78
CA TRP A 41 -5.86 1.01 12.46
C TRP A 41 -5.25 1.53 13.76
N PRO A 42 -5.33 2.81 14.07
CA PRO A 42 -5.73 3.96 13.23
C PRO A 42 -4.49 4.63 12.66
N GLU A 43 -4.06 4.18 11.49
CA GLU A 43 -2.79 4.58 10.90
C GLU A 43 -2.98 5.16 9.51
N THR A 44 -1.85 5.57 8.91
CA THR A 44 -1.78 6.02 7.51
C THR A 44 -0.49 5.47 6.91
N ARG A 45 -0.28 5.72 5.60
CA ARG A 45 0.96 5.33 4.91
C ARG A 45 2.21 5.89 5.60
N ARG A 46 2.06 6.95 6.38
CA ARG A 46 3.18 7.62 7.03
C ARG A 46 3.89 6.77 8.08
N ILE A 47 3.26 5.70 8.56
CA ILE A 47 3.93 4.80 9.51
C ILE A 47 5.18 4.14 8.93
N TRP A 48 5.28 4.06 7.60
CA TRP A 48 6.38 3.40 6.92
C TRP A 48 7.55 4.31 6.60
N TRP A 49 7.46 5.61 6.86
CA TRP A 49 8.40 6.60 6.37
C TRP A 49 9.86 6.33 6.77
N ARG A 50 10.08 5.72 7.90
CA ARG A 50 11.45 5.37 8.36
C ARG A 50 12.02 4.16 7.63
N ASN A 51 11.18 3.37 6.98
CA ASN A 51 11.59 2.14 6.30
C ASN A 51 11.86 2.34 4.81
N VAL A 52 11.33 3.41 4.24
CA VAL A 52 11.30 3.58 2.78
C VAL A 52 12.71 3.59 2.17
N GLU A 53 13.60 4.41 2.67
CA GLU A 53 14.93 4.53 2.08
C GLU A 53 15.72 3.23 2.18
N SER A 54 15.65 2.54 3.32
CA SER A 54 16.34 1.27 3.50
C SER A 54 15.80 0.19 2.56
N LEU A 55 14.49 0.17 2.36
CA LEU A 55 13.86 -0.79 1.44
C LEU A 55 14.22 -0.50 0.00
N VAL A 56 14.23 0.77 -0.40
CA VAL A 56 14.66 1.17 -1.75
C VAL A 56 16.12 0.79 -1.96
N ALA A 57 16.98 1.04 -0.99
CA ALA A 57 18.40 0.66 -1.06
C ALA A 57 18.58 -0.86 -1.17
N ALA A 58 17.64 -1.64 -0.61
CA ALA A 58 17.67 -3.09 -0.70
C ALA A 58 17.12 -3.63 -2.03
N GLY A 59 16.67 -2.76 -2.94
CA GLY A 59 16.22 -3.15 -4.27
C GLY A 59 14.72 -3.23 -4.44
N PHE A 60 13.92 -2.69 -3.51
CA PHE A 60 12.46 -2.70 -3.62
C PHE A 60 11.91 -1.42 -4.23
N GLU A 61 10.82 -1.59 -4.96
CA GLU A 61 9.91 -0.49 -5.28
C GLU A 61 8.85 -0.47 -4.19
N VAL A 62 8.88 0.56 -3.34
CA VAL A 62 7.98 0.67 -2.20
C VAL A 62 6.69 1.36 -2.64
N ILE A 63 5.56 0.69 -2.39
CA ILE A 63 4.22 1.20 -2.68
C ILE A 63 3.45 1.18 -1.37
N ALA A 64 3.17 2.35 -0.82
CA ALA A 64 2.50 2.48 0.47
C ALA A 64 1.30 3.40 0.35
N PRO A 65 0.09 2.84 0.18
CA PRO A 65 -1.12 3.65 0.08
C PRO A 65 -1.68 4.00 1.46
N ASP A 66 -2.44 5.10 1.50
CA ASP A 66 -3.47 5.27 2.50
C ASP A 66 -4.68 4.46 2.05
N LEU A 67 -5.21 3.61 2.91
CA LEU A 67 -6.43 2.85 2.61
C LEU A 67 -7.61 3.81 2.40
N ARG A 68 -8.64 3.37 1.67
CA ARG A 68 -9.84 4.17 1.46
C ARG A 68 -10.36 4.71 2.80
N GLY A 69 -10.67 5.99 2.87
CA GLY A 69 -11.15 6.64 4.08
C GLY A 69 -10.09 6.99 5.10
N PHE A 70 -8.82 6.68 4.85
CA PHE A 70 -7.71 6.98 5.75
C PHE A 70 -6.78 8.02 5.12
N GLY A 71 -6.08 8.76 5.98
CA GLY A 71 -5.06 9.72 5.57
C GLY A 71 -5.56 10.69 4.50
N ASP A 72 -4.85 10.72 3.38
CA ASP A 72 -5.16 11.61 2.26
C ASP A 72 -5.98 10.92 1.15
N SER A 73 -6.37 9.67 1.34
CA SER A 73 -7.30 8.98 0.44
C SER A 73 -8.72 9.47 0.66
N ASP A 74 -9.54 9.40 -0.39
CA ASP A 74 -10.92 9.85 -0.30
C ASP A 74 -11.77 8.86 0.52
N ILE A 75 -12.86 9.38 1.08
CA ILE A 75 -13.89 8.57 1.70
C ILE A 75 -14.54 7.71 0.60
N ALA A 76 -14.83 6.45 0.93
CA ALA A 76 -15.39 5.52 -0.04
C ALA A 76 -16.78 5.94 -0.48
N ALA A 77 -16.97 6.16 -1.79
CA ALA A 77 -18.25 6.56 -2.35
C ALA A 77 -19.33 5.47 -2.16
N ASP A 78 -18.91 4.19 -2.15
CA ASP A 78 -19.81 3.06 -1.95
C ASP A 78 -20.12 2.77 -0.47
N GLY A 79 -19.38 3.39 0.45
CA GLY A 79 -19.57 3.22 1.89
C GLY A 79 -19.02 1.93 2.48
N PHE A 80 -18.32 1.11 1.68
CA PHE A 80 -17.77 -0.17 2.17
C PHE A 80 -16.35 0.00 2.69
N TYR A 81 -16.12 -0.54 3.90
CA TYR A 81 -14.82 -0.52 4.58
C TYR A 81 -14.48 -1.89 5.14
N ASP A 82 -14.87 -2.95 4.43
CA ASP A 82 -14.54 -4.31 4.82
C ASP A 82 -13.22 -4.77 4.18
N VAL A 83 -12.73 -5.91 4.63
CA VAL A 83 -11.46 -6.46 4.16
C VAL A 83 -11.47 -6.68 2.65
N ALA A 84 -12.59 -7.13 2.09
CA ALA A 84 -12.70 -7.35 0.65
C ALA A 84 -12.53 -6.05 -0.13
N ALA A 85 -13.17 -4.97 0.31
CA ALA A 85 -13.06 -3.67 -0.36
C ALA A 85 -11.61 -3.17 -0.34
N PHE A 86 -10.94 -3.24 0.81
CA PHE A 86 -9.54 -2.85 0.92
C PHE A 86 -8.63 -3.69 0.04
N SER A 87 -8.83 -5.00 0.02
CA SER A 87 -8.03 -5.94 -0.76
C SER A 87 -8.18 -5.69 -2.25
N ILE A 88 -9.40 -5.50 -2.72
CA ILE A 88 -9.68 -5.22 -4.14
C ILE A 88 -9.05 -3.88 -4.55
N ASP A 89 -9.07 -2.88 -3.68
CA ASP A 89 -8.38 -1.61 -3.93
C ASP A 89 -6.87 -1.83 -4.09
N MET A 90 -6.26 -2.67 -3.25
CA MET A 90 -4.82 -2.95 -3.34
C MET A 90 -4.45 -3.59 -4.67
N TYR A 91 -5.24 -4.56 -5.12
CA TYR A 91 -5.03 -5.19 -6.42
C TYR A 91 -5.20 -4.16 -7.56
N ALA A 92 -6.24 -3.36 -7.50
CA ALA A 92 -6.50 -2.32 -8.49
C ALA A 92 -5.35 -1.31 -8.56
N LEU A 93 -4.79 -0.93 -7.42
CA LEU A 93 -3.66 -0.01 -7.39
C LEU A 93 -2.40 -0.66 -7.98
N VAL A 94 -1.99 -1.79 -7.44
CA VAL A 94 -0.69 -2.38 -7.76
C VAL A 94 -0.69 -3.01 -9.15
N HIS A 95 -1.73 -3.75 -9.49
CA HIS A 95 -1.81 -4.46 -10.77
C HIS A 95 -2.36 -3.58 -11.90
N GLU A 96 -3.53 -3.00 -11.70
CA GLU A 96 -4.20 -2.29 -12.81
C GLU A 96 -3.60 -0.91 -13.05
N GLU A 97 -3.37 -0.14 -11.98
CA GLU A 97 -2.86 1.23 -12.11
C GLU A 97 -1.35 1.26 -12.33
N LEU A 98 -0.58 0.49 -11.56
CA LEU A 98 0.88 0.52 -11.59
C LEU A 98 1.50 -0.57 -12.48
N GLY A 99 0.71 -1.52 -12.94
CA GLY A 99 1.11 -2.48 -13.99
C GLY A 99 1.94 -3.66 -13.51
N HIS A 100 1.93 -3.99 -12.23
CA HIS A 100 2.70 -5.12 -11.71
C HIS A 100 1.90 -6.42 -11.73
N ASP A 101 2.51 -7.49 -12.22
CA ASP A 101 1.89 -8.84 -12.23
C ASP A 101 1.94 -9.49 -10.85
N GLN A 102 2.93 -9.13 -10.04
CA GLN A 102 3.14 -9.67 -8.71
C GLN A 102 3.73 -8.59 -7.82
N CYS A 103 3.54 -8.73 -6.51
CA CYS A 103 4.24 -7.91 -5.52
C CYS A 103 4.47 -8.73 -4.24
N PHE A 104 5.52 -8.37 -3.51
CA PHE A 104 5.63 -8.77 -2.12
C PHE A 104 4.74 -7.84 -1.30
N ALA A 105 4.30 -8.29 -0.14
CA ALA A 105 3.45 -7.47 0.71
C ALA A 105 3.90 -7.59 2.16
N ALA A 106 3.84 -6.47 2.88
CA ALA A 106 4.03 -6.44 4.32
C ALA A 106 2.96 -5.59 4.94
N ALA A 107 2.50 -5.98 6.11
CA ALA A 107 1.44 -5.28 6.81
C ALA A 107 1.56 -5.47 8.31
N GLY A 108 0.95 -4.57 9.06
CA GLY A 108 0.81 -4.69 10.50
C GLY A 108 -0.62 -4.45 10.92
N ASP A 109 -0.98 -4.89 12.12
CA ASP A 109 -2.28 -4.65 12.73
C ASP A 109 -3.43 -5.02 11.77
N ALA A 110 -4.40 -4.15 11.56
CA ALA A 110 -5.55 -4.39 10.69
C ALA A 110 -5.19 -4.57 9.22
N GLY A 111 -3.97 -4.21 8.81
CA GLY A 111 -3.47 -4.46 7.47
C GLY A 111 -3.20 -5.94 7.19
N GLY A 112 -2.97 -6.74 8.24
CA GLY A 112 -2.70 -8.17 8.09
C GLY A 112 -3.79 -8.93 7.37
N PRO A 113 -5.04 -8.88 7.85
CA PRO A 113 -6.16 -9.52 7.16
C PRO A 113 -6.32 -9.08 5.70
N ILE A 114 -5.98 -7.82 5.41
CA ILE A 114 -6.07 -7.28 4.05
C ILE A 114 -5.09 -7.98 3.11
N VAL A 115 -3.82 -8.11 3.51
CA VAL A 115 -2.83 -8.77 2.66
C VAL A 115 -3.07 -10.27 2.55
N TYR A 116 -3.62 -10.89 3.60
CA TYR A 116 -4.06 -12.28 3.53
C TYR A 116 -5.17 -12.47 2.51
N ASP A 117 -6.21 -11.63 2.59
CA ASP A 117 -7.31 -11.68 1.63
C ASP A 117 -6.79 -11.46 0.22
N LEU A 118 -5.89 -10.48 0.04
CA LEU A 118 -5.27 -10.18 -1.25
C LEU A 118 -4.59 -11.41 -1.84
N SER A 119 -3.83 -12.14 -1.04
CA SER A 119 -3.10 -13.32 -1.49
C SER A 119 -4.02 -14.48 -1.86
N LEU A 120 -5.15 -14.61 -1.16
CA LEU A 120 -6.13 -15.67 -1.42
C LEU A 120 -7.07 -15.32 -2.57
N ARG A 121 -7.45 -14.05 -2.66
CA ARG A 121 -8.39 -13.57 -3.68
C ARG A 121 -7.76 -13.58 -5.08
N TYR A 122 -6.46 -13.28 -5.15
CA TYR A 122 -5.72 -13.22 -6.42
C TYR A 122 -4.54 -14.19 -6.37
N PRO A 123 -4.77 -15.50 -6.60
CA PRO A 123 -3.71 -16.52 -6.48
C PRO A 123 -2.50 -16.18 -7.35
N GLY A 124 -1.31 -16.26 -6.76
CA GLY A 124 -0.06 -15.97 -7.45
C GLY A 124 0.33 -14.50 -7.48
N PHE A 125 -0.55 -13.60 -7.05
CA PHE A 125 -0.24 -12.17 -7.05
C PHE A 125 0.74 -11.77 -5.94
N VAL A 126 0.62 -12.39 -4.76
CA VAL A 126 1.49 -12.11 -3.61
C VAL A 126 2.27 -13.38 -3.25
N PRO A 127 3.46 -13.62 -3.87
CA PRO A 127 4.23 -14.83 -3.60
C PRO A 127 4.85 -14.86 -2.21
N LYS A 128 5.05 -13.70 -1.58
CA LYS A 128 5.59 -13.60 -0.21
C LYS A 128 4.90 -12.46 0.52
N LEU A 129 4.51 -12.73 1.76
CA LEU A 129 3.98 -11.70 2.63
C LEU A 129 4.61 -11.77 4.01
N CYS A 130 4.70 -10.63 4.66
CA CYS A 130 5.20 -10.49 6.02
C CYS A 130 4.13 -9.79 6.86
N TYR A 131 3.71 -10.41 7.94
CA TYR A 131 2.77 -9.82 8.86
C TYR A 131 3.48 -9.47 10.16
N LEU A 132 3.48 -8.18 10.45
CA LEU A 132 4.03 -7.62 11.68
C LEU A 132 2.88 -7.37 12.65
N HIS A 133 3.08 -7.78 13.91
CA HIS A 133 1.99 -7.67 14.84
C HIS A 133 2.37 -7.14 16.20
#